data_3978e2cf8c03201345380dbeeef6608d
#
_entry.id   3978e2cf8c03201345380dbeeef6608d
#
_cell.length_a   1.000
_cell.length_b   1.000
_cell.length_c   1.000
_cell.angle_alpha   90.00
_cell.angle_beta   90.00
_cell.angle_gamma   90.00
#
_symmetry.space_group_name_H-M   'P 1'
#
loop_
_entity.id
_entity.type
_entity.pdbx_description
1 polymer ?
#
loop_
_entity_poly.entity_id
_entity_poly.type
_entity_poly.pdbx_seq_one_letter_code
_entity_poly.pdbx_strand_id
1 'polypeptide(L)'
;INQPDLLVLDEPTTDLDPQSRHQLWARLEELRGKGISILLTTHYMEEASRLCDRLIIIDHGLILVEGKPEELIRKHVGRNVIEVAGPTNELRSFIQSHQFPYEDLGHRLIIYCEDRGELYQRITRDFCKEGCVMRSATLEDVFLKLTGRELRE
;
A
#
# COMPACT_ATOMS: atom_id res chain seq x y z
N ILE A 1 -29.19 5.00 -23.91
CA ILE A 1 -27.99 4.40 -23.30
C ILE A 1 -28.44 3.85 -21.97
N ASN A 2 -28.22 2.54 -21.75
CA ASN A 2 -28.61 1.86 -20.52
C ASN A 2 -27.91 2.50 -19.32
N GLN A 3 -28.66 2.74 -18.24
CA GLN A 3 -28.10 3.06 -16.94
C GLN A 3 -27.98 1.73 -16.18
N PRO A 4 -26.80 1.12 -16.11
CA PRO A 4 -26.63 -0.14 -15.41
C PRO A 4 -26.67 0.09 -13.89
N ASP A 5 -27.17 -0.88 -13.14
CA ASP A 5 -27.08 -0.91 -11.68
C ASP A 5 -25.71 -1.42 -11.21
N LEU A 6 -25.02 -2.20 -12.05
CA LEU A 6 -23.71 -2.78 -11.79
C LEU A 6 -22.78 -2.58 -13.01
N LEU A 7 -21.58 -2.10 -12.74
CA LEU A 7 -20.47 -1.99 -13.70
C LEU A 7 -19.36 -2.94 -13.26
N VAL A 8 -18.90 -3.80 -14.19
CA VAL A 8 -17.77 -4.71 -13.96
C VAL A 8 -16.62 -4.28 -14.84
N LEU A 9 -15.46 -4.06 -14.25
CA LEU A 9 -14.25 -3.57 -14.88
C LEU A 9 -13.07 -4.47 -14.56
N ASP A 10 -12.35 -4.89 -15.58
CA ASP A 10 -11.13 -5.69 -15.43
C ASP A 10 -9.94 -4.81 -15.79
N GLU A 11 -9.10 -4.51 -14.77
CA GLU A 11 -7.92 -3.66 -14.86
C GLU A 11 -8.12 -2.36 -15.67
N PRO A 12 -9.09 -1.52 -15.32
CA PRO A 12 -9.57 -0.45 -16.20
C PRO A 12 -8.55 0.66 -16.46
N THR A 13 -7.49 0.76 -15.67
CA THR A 13 -6.47 1.81 -15.79
C THR A 13 -5.11 1.29 -16.27
N THR A 14 -5.01 0.01 -16.59
CA THR A 14 -3.79 -0.57 -17.16
C THR A 14 -3.45 0.12 -18.48
N ASP A 15 -2.17 0.40 -18.68
CA ASP A 15 -1.62 1.10 -19.87
C ASP A 15 -2.09 2.55 -20.06
N LEU A 16 -2.83 3.14 -19.11
CA LEU A 16 -3.18 4.55 -19.16
C LEU A 16 -2.05 5.43 -18.60
N ASP A 17 -1.82 6.56 -19.25
CA ASP A 17 -0.98 7.62 -18.68
C ASP A 17 -1.59 8.17 -17.38
N PRO A 18 -0.80 8.80 -16.48
CA PRO A 18 -1.28 9.28 -15.20
C PRO A 18 -2.47 10.22 -15.28
N GLN A 19 -2.52 11.09 -16.30
CA GLN A 19 -3.61 12.05 -16.45
C GLN A 19 -4.92 11.33 -16.83
N SER A 20 -4.87 10.42 -17.79
CA SER A 20 -6.01 9.60 -18.20
C SER A 20 -6.53 8.72 -17.08
N ARG A 21 -5.62 8.14 -16.28
CA ARG A 21 -5.96 7.36 -15.09
C ARG A 21 -6.77 8.20 -14.09
N HIS A 22 -6.31 9.40 -13.75
CA HIS A 22 -7.03 10.29 -12.84
C HIS A 22 -8.40 10.71 -13.37
N GLN A 23 -8.53 10.93 -14.68
CA GLN A 23 -9.82 11.24 -15.30
C GLN A 23 -10.81 10.06 -15.20
N LEU A 24 -10.32 8.83 -15.42
CA LEU A 24 -11.14 7.64 -15.25
C LEU A 24 -11.58 7.46 -13.80
N TRP A 25 -10.68 7.62 -12.84
CA TRP A 25 -11.03 7.55 -11.41
C TRP A 25 -12.13 8.55 -11.03
N ALA A 26 -11.99 9.81 -11.45
CA ALA A 26 -13.01 10.82 -11.22
C ALA A 26 -14.37 10.41 -11.82
N ARG A 27 -14.36 9.79 -13.01
CA ARG A 27 -15.59 9.31 -13.65
C ARG A 27 -16.20 8.15 -12.89
N LEU A 28 -15.42 7.21 -12.38
CA LEU A 28 -15.90 6.09 -11.57
C LEU A 28 -16.49 6.59 -10.23
N GLU A 29 -15.85 7.56 -9.58
CA GLU A 29 -16.36 8.21 -8.38
C GLU A 29 -17.73 8.90 -8.63
N GLU A 30 -17.87 9.58 -9.78
CA GLU A 30 -19.15 10.18 -10.19
C GLU A 30 -20.25 9.13 -10.40
N LEU A 31 -19.95 8.03 -11.07
CA LEU A 31 -20.90 6.93 -11.30
C LEU A 31 -21.33 6.28 -9.97
N ARG A 32 -20.37 6.03 -9.07
CA ARG A 32 -20.66 5.54 -7.71
C ARG A 32 -21.57 6.52 -6.95
N GLY A 33 -21.32 7.82 -7.05
CA GLY A 33 -22.13 8.86 -6.45
C GLY A 33 -23.58 8.91 -6.99
N LYS A 34 -23.82 8.36 -8.19
CA LYS A 34 -25.15 8.16 -8.78
C LYS A 34 -25.82 6.84 -8.39
N GLY A 35 -25.20 6.07 -7.50
CA GLY A 35 -25.75 4.82 -6.98
C GLY A 35 -25.41 3.57 -7.81
N ILE A 36 -24.50 3.67 -8.78
CA ILE A 36 -24.03 2.52 -9.55
C ILE A 36 -23.03 1.73 -8.71
N SER A 37 -23.28 0.42 -8.57
CA SER A 37 -22.33 -0.50 -7.96
C SER A 37 -21.18 -0.79 -8.94
N ILE A 38 -19.93 -0.76 -8.45
CA ILE A 38 -18.75 -1.01 -9.30
C ILE A 38 -17.97 -2.18 -8.71
N LEU A 39 -17.75 -3.21 -9.53
CA LEU A 39 -16.81 -4.29 -9.25
C LEU A 39 -15.61 -4.12 -10.19
N LEU A 40 -14.42 -3.94 -9.63
CA LEU A 40 -13.21 -3.81 -10.44
C LEU A 40 -12.11 -4.77 -9.97
N THR A 41 -11.28 -5.20 -10.89
CA THR A 41 -9.98 -5.82 -10.61
C THR A 41 -8.88 -4.80 -10.90
N THR A 42 -7.82 -4.82 -10.11
CA THR A 42 -6.66 -3.98 -10.34
C THR A 42 -5.43 -4.55 -9.62
N HIS A 43 -4.26 -4.30 -10.15
CA HIS A 43 -2.99 -4.50 -9.45
C HIS A 43 -2.43 -3.17 -8.89
N TYR A 44 -3.07 -2.04 -9.17
CA TYR A 44 -2.69 -0.74 -8.60
C TYR A 44 -3.31 -0.54 -7.21
N MET A 45 -2.50 -0.62 -6.17
CA MET A 45 -2.97 -0.48 -4.78
C MET A 45 -3.52 0.92 -4.48
N GLU A 46 -3.03 1.94 -5.16
CA GLU A 46 -3.55 3.30 -5.08
C GLU A 46 -4.99 3.38 -5.60
N GLU A 47 -5.28 2.75 -6.75
CA GLU A 47 -6.62 2.64 -7.32
C GLU A 47 -7.59 1.95 -6.36
N ALA A 48 -7.18 0.79 -5.83
CA ALA A 48 -7.96 0.06 -4.85
C ALA A 48 -8.22 0.88 -3.57
N SER A 49 -7.20 1.57 -3.07
CA SER A 49 -7.31 2.41 -1.87
C SER A 49 -8.25 3.58 -2.07
N ARG A 50 -8.27 4.16 -3.27
CA ARG A 50 -9.07 5.34 -3.60
C ARG A 50 -10.52 5.02 -3.93
N LEU A 51 -10.75 3.99 -4.73
CA LEU A 51 -12.05 3.72 -5.33
C LEU A 51 -12.90 2.71 -4.54
N CYS A 52 -12.28 1.79 -3.80
CA CYS A 52 -13.00 0.69 -3.20
C CYS A 52 -13.48 1.03 -1.77
N ASP A 53 -14.78 0.80 -1.51
CA ASP A 53 -15.33 0.79 -0.15
C ASP A 53 -14.91 -0.49 0.60
N ARG A 54 -14.70 -1.58 -0.14
CA ARG A 54 -14.24 -2.89 0.33
C ARG A 54 -13.45 -3.58 -0.76
N LEU A 55 -12.40 -4.27 -0.38
CA LEU A 55 -11.55 -5.01 -1.31
C LEU A 55 -11.15 -6.38 -0.75
N ILE A 56 -10.67 -7.20 -1.66
CA ILE A 56 -10.06 -8.50 -1.37
C ILE A 56 -8.66 -8.48 -1.98
N ILE A 57 -7.64 -8.86 -1.21
CA ILE A 57 -6.29 -9.12 -1.73
C ILE A 57 -6.16 -10.61 -1.99
N ILE A 58 -5.79 -10.94 -3.23
CA ILE A 58 -5.61 -12.31 -3.70
C ILE A 58 -4.16 -12.52 -4.12
N ASP A 59 -3.55 -13.61 -3.67
CA ASP A 59 -2.24 -14.07 -4.15
C ASP A 59 -2.27 -15.58 -4.35
N HIS A 60 -1.68 -16.07 -5.45
CA HIS A 60 -1.67 -17.48 -5.83
C HIS A 60 -3.05 -18.17 -5.77
N GLY A 61 -4.12 -17.47 -6.13
CA GLY A 61 -5.49 -17.98 -6.13
C GLY A 61 -6.13 -18.08 -4.74
N LEU A 62 -5.47 -17.58 -3.69
CA LEU A 62 -5.97 -17.58 -2.33
C LEU A 62 -6.32 -16.15 -1.88
N ILE A 63 -7.45 -16.02 -1.18
CA ILE A 63 -7.80 -14.78 -0.52
C ILE A 63 -6.91 -14.64 0.72
N LEU A 64 -6.09 -13.60 0.75
CA LEU A 64 -5.22 -13.30 1.87
C LEU A 64 -5.95 -12.48 2.94
N VAL A 65 -6.63 -11.43 2.53
CA VAL A 65 -7.39 -10.54 3.40
C VAL A 65 -8.58 -9.93 2.65
N GLU A 66 -9.58 -9.51 3.42
CA GLU A 66 -10.76 -8.82 2.93
C GLU A 66 -11.16 -7.73 3.93
N GLY A 67 -11.56 -6.55 3.45
CA GLY A 67 -12.01 -5.45 4.29
C GLY A 67 -11.96 -4.08 3.62
N LYS A 68 -12.17 -3.04 4.41
CA LYS A 68 -11.98 -1.66 3.96
C LYS A 68 -10.48 -1.34 3.88
N PRO A 69 -10.05 -0.56 2.87
CA PRO A 69 -8.64 -0.19 2.70
C PRO A 69 -7.97 0.29 3.99
N GLU A 70 -8.56 1.28 4.64
CA GLU A 70 -8.00 1.89 5.87
C GLU A 70 -7.94 0.91 7.06
N GLU A 71 -8.94 0.02 7.18
CA GLU A 71 -8.98 -1.00 8.23
C GLU A 71 -7.86 -2.04 8.02
N LEU A 72 -7.64 -2.45 6.77
CA LEU A 72 -6.58 -3.39 6.41
C LEU A 72 -5.20 -2.79 6.67
N ILE A 73 -4.97 -1.53 6.25
CA ILE A 73 -3.71 -0.83 6.51
C ILE A 73 -3.44 -0.78 8.02
N ARG A 74 -4.39 -0.27 8.80
CA ARG A 74 -4.23 -0.13 10.25
C ARG A 74 -4.01 -1.47 10.96
N LYS A 75 -4.73 -2.51 10.55
CA LYS A 75 -4.66 -3.84 11.17
C LYS A 75 -3.34 -4.56 10.87
N HIS A 76 -2.86 -4.48 9.64
CA HIS A 76 -1.72 -5.30 9.18
C HIS A 76 -0.39 -4.56 9.24
N VAL A 77 -0.39 -3.25 9.03
CA VAL A 77 0.84 -2.44 8.94
C VAL A 77 0.98 -1.47 10.10
N GLY A 78 -0.11 -0.82 10.48
CA GLY A 78 -0.10 0.30 11.40
C GLY A 78 -0.28 1.63 10.67
N ARG A 79 0.15 2.74 11.29
CA ARG A 79 -0.07 4.08 10.74
C ARG A 79 1.06 4.60 9.86
N ASN A 80 2.28 4.23 10.20
CA ASN A 80 3.48 4.82 9.60
C ASN A 80 4.48 3.75 9.19
N VAL A 81 5.26 4.10 8.21
CA VAL A 81 6.36 3.30 7.68
C VAL A 81 7.61 4.16 7.63
N ILE A 82 8.73 3.61 8.11
CA ILE A 82 10.05 4.18 7.90
C ILE A 82 10.72 3.36 6.79
N GLU A 83 11.03 4.02 5.71
CA GLU A 83 11.70 3.43 4.56
C GLU A 83 13.15 3.89 4.53
N VAL A 84 14.08 2.94 4.44
CA VAL A 84 15.51 3.21 4.40
C VAL A 84 16.11 2.59 3.15
N ALA A 85 16.62 3.42 2.26
CA ALA A 85 17.35 2.98 1.08
C ALA A 85 18.79 2.62 1.45
N GLY A 86 19.30 1.49 0.94
CA GLY A 86 20.67 1.02 1.20
C GLY A 86 20.95 0.78 2.69
N PRO A 87 20.15 -0.02 3.41
CA PRO A 87 20.32 -0.20 4.85
C PRO A 87 21.64 -0.85 5.20
N THR A 88 22.32 -0.36 6.25
CA THR A 88 23.56 -0.92 6.76
C THR A 88 23.30 -2.18 7.59
N ASN A 89 24.34 -3.01 7.79
CA ASN A 89 24.21 -4.20 8.64
C ASN A 89 23.97 -3.83 10.11
N GLU A 90 24.50 -2.70 10.57
CA GLU A 90 24.26 -2.18 11.91
C GLU A 90 22.79 -1.83 12.11
N LEU A 91 22.15 -1.17 11.12
CA LEU A 91 20.72 -0.89 11.18
C LEU A 91 19.88 -2.17 11.19
N ARG A 92 20.20 -3.15 10.34
CA ARG A 92 19.52 -4.45 10.33
C ARG A 92 19.60 -5.14 11.70
N SER A 93 20.79 -5.19 12.28
CA SER A 93 21.01 -5.77 13.61
C SER A 93 20.27 -5.00 14.70
N PHE A 94 20.22 -3.68 14.60
CA PHE A 94 19.45 -2.84 15.53
C PHE A 94 17.95 -3.14 15.46
N ILE A 95 17.35 -3.16 14.27
CA ILE A 95 15.92 -3.43 14.06
C ILE A 95 15.57 -4.84 14.55
N GLN A 96 16.39 -5.83 14.21
CA GLN A 96 16.18 -7.22 14.62
C GLN A 96 16.29 -7.41 16.14
N SER A 97 17.29 -6.79 16.79
CA SER A 97 17.50 -6.91 18.23
C SER A 97 16.38 -6.26 19.06
N HIS A 98 15.73 -5.23 18.52
CA HIS A 98 14.60 -4.56 19.16
C HIS A 98 13.23 -5.11 18.73
N GLN A 99 13.23 -6.17 17.89
CA GLN A 99 12.01 -6.85 17.43
C GLN A 99 10.99 -5.93 16.74
N PHE A 100 11.46 -4.87 16.08
CA PHE A 100 10.55 -4.06 15.27
C PHE A 100 10.04 -4.89 14.08
N PRO A 101 8.75 -4.80 13.74
CA PRO A 101 8.24 -5.44 12.54
C PRO A 101 8.81 -4.74 11.30
N TYR A 102 9.39 -5.52 10.37
CA TYR A 102 10.03 -4.99 9.17
C TYR A 102 10.00 -5.98 8.01
N GLU A 103 10.18 -5.48 6.80
CA GLU A 103 10.51 -6.25 5.60
C GLU A 103 11.87 -5.80 5.06
N ASP A 104 12.75 -6.75 4.78
CA ASP A 104 14.08 -6.49 4.18
C ASP A 104 14.09 -6.95 2.73
N LEU A 105 14.10 -5.98 1.82
CA LEU A 105 14.14 -6.20 0.38
C LEU A 105 15.58 -6.17 -0.19
N GLY A 106 16.58 -6.17 0.69
CA GLY A 106 17.98 -6.09 0.35
C GLY A 106 18.45 -4.67 0.07
N HIS A 107 17.95 -4.04 -0.98
CA HIS A 107 18.26 -2.66 -1.35
C HIS A 107 17.47 -1.63 -0.54
N ARG A 108 16.39 -2.05 0.13
CA ARG A 108 15.46 -1.22 0.88
C ARG A 108 14.97 -1.97 2.12
N LEU A 109 14.86 -1.27 3.25
CA LEU A 109 14.28 -1.75 4.50
C LEU A 109 13.01 -0.97 4.79
N ILE A 110 11.92 -1.69 5.04
CA ILE A 110 10.60 -1.14 5.38
C ILE A 110 10.31 -1.48 6.82
N ILE A 111 10.23 -0.48 7.70
CA ILE A 111 10.00 -0.66 9.13
C ILE A 111 8.62 -0.15 9.47
N TYR A 112 7.79 -0.99 10.06
CA TYR A 112 6.43 -0.66 10.45
C TYR A 112 6.40 -0.07 11.85
N CYS A 113 5.76 1.09 12.03
CA CYS A 113 5.70 1.76 13.33
C CYS A 113 4.38 2.51 13.56
N GLU A 114 3.93 2.49 14.80
CA GLU A 114 2.76 3.27 15.24
C GLU A 114 3.14 4.70 15.59
N ASP A 115 4.31 4.91 16.17
CA ASP A 115 4.79 6.21 16.63
C ASP A 115 5.51 6.97 15.51
N ARG A 116 5.31 8.29 15.50
CA ARG A 116 5.83 9.19 14.46
C ARG A 116 7.23 9.74 14.73
N GLY A 117 7.82 9.56 15.90
CA GLY A 117 8.93 10.44 16.27
C GLY A 117 10.22 9.75 16.69
N GLU A 118 10.18 9.01 17.75
CA GLU A 118 11.42 8.57 18.45
C GLU A 118 12.25 7.59 17.61
N LEU A 119 11.61 6.58 17.02
CA LEU A 119 12.31 5.58 16.22
C LEU A 119 12.92 6.21 14.96
N TYR A 120 12.18 7.08 14.27
CA TYR A 120 12.67 7.77 13.08
C TYR A 120 13.86 8.67 13.39
N GLN A 121 13.76 9.47 14.47
CA GLN A 121 14.87 10.34 14.90
C GLN A 121 16.11 9.53 15.28
N ARG A 122 15.93 8.39 15.93
CA ARG A 122 17.04 7.50 16.29
C ARG A 122 17.69 6.90 15.05
N ILE A 123 16.88 6.40 14.09
CA ILE A 123 17.42 5.84 12.85
C ILE A 123 18.18 6.89 12.04
N THR A 124 17.61 8.08 11.87
CA THR A 124 18.26 9.17 11.12
C THR A 124 19.54 9.65 11.77
N ARG A 125 19.59 9.74 13.08
CA ARG A 125 20.77 10.19 13.80
C ARG A 125 21.90 9.17 13.80
N ASP A 126 21.57 7.90 14.04
CA ASP A 126 22.57 6.88 14.39
C ASP A 126 22.96 5.99 13.20
N PHE A 127 22.09 5.82 12.21
CA PHE A 127 22.29 4.83 11.13
C PHE A 127 22.14 5.37 9.71
N CYS A 128 21.37 6.44 9.50
CA CYS A 128 21.02 6.87 8.16
C CYS A 128 20.92 8.39 8.07
N LYS A 129 21.95 9.04 7.52
CA LYS A 129 21.95 10.48 7.29
C LYS A 129 21.18 10.89 6.03
N GLU A 130 21.10 10.01 5.04
CA GLU A 130 20.43 10.23 3.76
C GLU A 130 19.66 8.96 3.37
N GLY A 131 18.55 9.11 2.62
CA GLY A 131 17.77 7.97 2.14
C GLY A 131 16.84 7.32 3.18
N CYS A 132 16.53 8.03 4.26
CA CYS A 132 15.54 7.61 5.26
C CYS A 132 14.32 8.52 5.19
N VAL A 133 13.16 7.93 4.94
CA VAL A 133 11.89 8.65 4.81
C VAL A 133 10.84 8.02 5.71
N MET A 134 10.10 8.85 6.43
CA MET A 134 8.90 8.41 7.13
C MET A 134 7.67 8.85 6.34
N ARG A 135 6.78 7.92 6.07
CA ARG A 135 5.54 8.14 5.33
C ARG A 135 4.35 7.42 5.97
N SER A 136 3.15 7.79 5.58
CA SER A 136 1.96 7.02 5.94
C SER A 136 2.00 5.64 5.30
N ALA A 137 1.48 4.65 6.02
CA ALA A 137 1.31 3.30 5.50
C ALA A 137 0.24 3.26 4.39
N THR A 138 0.40 2.36 3.44
CA THR A 138 -0.47 2.19 2.27
C THR A 138 -0.92 0.74 2.11
N LEU A 139 -1.84 0.46 1.17
CA LEU A 139 -2.21 -0.90 0.81
C LEU A 139 -1.05 -1.69 0.17
N GLU A 140 -0.11 -1.01 -0.47
CA GLU A 140 1.11 -1.64 -0.99
C GLU A 140 1.93 -2.26 0.14
N ASP A 141 2.05 -1.57 1.29
CA ASP A 141 2.72 -2.11 2.46
C ASP A 141 1.98 -3.33 3.06
N VAL A 142 0.64 -3.34 2.99
CA VAL A 142 -0.16 -4.51 3.38
C VAL A 142 0.15 -5.69 2.48
N PHE A 143 0.14 -5.47 1.16
CA PHE A 143 0.45 -6.51 0.18
C PHE A 143 1.86 -7.06 0.40
N LEU A 144 2.86 -6.18 0.50
CA LEU A 144 4.26 -6.55 0.74
C LEU A 144 4.40 -7.40 2.01
N LYS A 145 3.80 -6.97 3.11
CA LYS A 145 3.86 -7.68 4.39
C LYS A 145 3.21 -9.06 4.35
N LEU A 146 2.11 -9.21 3.60
CA LEU A 146 1.39 -10.48 3.49
C LEU A 146 2.05 -11.47 2.53
N THR A 147 2.74 -10.99 1.49
CA THR A 147 3.33 -11.81 0.44
C THR A 147 4.85 -11.94 0.54
N GLY A 148 5.51 -11.03 1.27
CA GLY A 148 6.97 -10.89 1.29
C GLY A 148 7.56 -10.46 -0.06
N ARG A 149 6.76 -9.86 -0.96
CA ARG A 149 7.14 -9.46 -2.32
C ARG A 149 6.65 -8.07 -2.64
N GLU A 150 7.47 -7.31 -3.37
CA GLU A 150 7.03 -6.07 -4.00
C GLU A 150 6.04 -6.37 -5.13
N LEU A 151 5.10 -5.44 -5.35
CA LEU A 151 4.29 -5.46 -6.55
C LEU A 151 5.21 -5.33 -7.77
N ARG A 152 5.00 -6.18 -8.77
CA ARG A 152 5.66 -6.04 -10.06
C ARG A 152 4.86 -5.03 -10.86
N GLU A 153 5.52 -3.96 -11.29
CA GLU A 153 4.99 -3.06 -12.31
C GLU A 153 4.90 -3.75 -13.67
#